data_36c06cf1d418e464a4b12da4a15a8b75
#
_entry.id   36c06cf1d418e464a4b12da4a15a8b75
#
_cell.length_a   1.000
_cell.length_b   1.000
_cell.length_c   1.000
_cell.angle_alpha   90.00
_cell.angle_beta   90.00
_cell.angle_gamma   90.00
#
_symmetry.space_group_name_H-M   'P 1'
#
loop_
_entity.id
_entity.type
_entity.pdbx_description
1 polymer ?
#
loop_
_entity_poly.entity_id
_entity_poly.type
_entity_poly.pdbx_seq_one_letter_code
_entity_poly.pdbx_strand_id
1 'polypeptide(L)'
;MSSASDAIARLRDGDLTAWNGLPAGTEPPDLEPAVDAPGDAPAMAGLGLRKALVRFGKLTGTELAAEVWVSPESAEVWLVAIADPPFAGAPEHVLQQLGQPALRLDNALGTVPLPGSEWVYPDRGLAVFADEEDGRVWRVALFTPCRPEEYEERYRVVLGQRRR
;
A
#
# COMPACT_ATOMS: atom_id res chain seq x y z
N MET A 1 12.99 -15.63 9.71
CA MET A 1 12.27 -14.38 9.42
C MET A 1 11.52 -14.53 8.11
N SER A 2 10.27 -14.13 8.09
CA SER A 2 9.47 -14.12 6.87
C SER A 2 9.98 -13.04 5.92
N SER A 3 10.19 -13.38 4.66
CA SER A 3 10.59 -12.40 3.64
C SER A 3 9.42 -11.46 3.34
N ALA A 4 9.71 -10.29 2.74
CA ALA A 4 8.66 -9.38 2.29
C ALA A 4 7.72 -10.08 1.30
N SER A 5 8.27 -10.92 0.43
CA SER A 5 7.49 -11.72 -0.52
C SER A 5 6.51 -12.68 0.18
N ASP A 6 6.97 -13.39 1.22
CA ASP A 6 6.11 -14.29 1.99
C ASP A 6 4.99 -13.53 2.71
N ALA A 7 5.32 -12.38 3.31
CA ALA A 7 4.34 -11.55 3.99
C ALA A 7 3.27 -11.01 3.02
N ILE A 8 3.66 -10.59 1.83
CA ILE A 8 2.73 -10.14 0.79
C ILE A 8 1.87 -11.31 0.30
N ALA A 9 2.44 -12.51 0.14
CA ALA A 9 1.69 -13.70 -0.24
C ALA A 9 0.60 -14.04 0.79
N ARG A 10 0.90 -13.95 2.07
CA ARG A 10 -0.08 -14.18 3.16
C ARG A 10 -1.13 -13.08 3.21
N LEU A 11 -0.72 -11.83 3.03
CA LEU A 11 -1.63 -10.70 2.92
C LEU A 11 -2.63 -10.93 1.77
N ARG A 12 -2.13 -11.42 0.65
CA ARG A 12 -2.91 -11.77 -0.53
C ARG A 12 -3.97 -12.83 -0.25
N ASP A 13 -3.69 -13.74 0.67
CA ASP A 13 -4.62 -14.79 1.12
C ASP A 13 -5.66 -14.28 2.15
N GLY A 14 -5.63 -12.99 2.48
CA GLY A 14 -6.59 -12.36 3.38
C GLY A 14 -6.12 -12.23 4.83
N ASP A 15 -4.89 -12.61 5.15
CA ASP A 15 -4.33 -12.48 6.48
C ASP A 15 -3.59 -11.14 6.64
N LEU A 16 -4.33 -10.12 7.04
CA LEU A 16 -3.77 -8.79 7.27
C LEU A 16 -2.84 -8.77 8.49
N THR A 17 -3.03 -9.68 9.43
CA THR A 17 -2.20 -9.74 10.64
C THR A 17 -0.78 -10.23 10.36
N ALA A 18 -0.57 -10.89 9.22
CA ALA A 18 0.75 -11.33 8.78
C ALA A 18 1.66 -10.15 8.35
N TRP A 19 1.06 -9.01 8.06
CA TRP A 19 1.79 -7.85 7.58
C TRP A 19 2.31 -6.99 8.73
N ASN A 20 3.62 -6.80 8.80
CA ASN A 20 4.31 -5.97 9.80
C ASN A 20 5.18 -4.88 9.17
N GLY A 21 4.94 -4.55 7.92
CA GLY A 21 5.63 -3.51 7.20
C GLY A 21 6.69 -4.01 6.23
N LEU A 22 7.05 -3.15 5.28
CA LEU A 22 8.21 -3.39 4.42
C LEU A 22 9.48 -3.31 5.27
N PRO A 23 10.34 -4.35 5.23
CA PRO A 23 11.65 -4.24 5.84
C PRO A 23 12.46 -3.11 5.21
N ALA A 24 13.23 -2.37 6.02
CA ALA A 24 14.14 -1.38 5.50
C ALA A 24 15.14 -2.06 4.54
N GLY A 25 15.43 -1.40 3.42
CA GLY A 25 16.32 -1.94 2.41
C GLY A 25 15.70 -2.93 1.45
N THR A 26 14.37 -3.11 1.47
CA THR A 26 13.67 -3.95 0.48
C THR A 26 13.88 -3.40 -0.92
N GLU A 27 14.37 -4.24 -1.82
CA GLU A 27 14.52 -3.92 -3.24
C GLU A 27 13.45 -4.62 -4.07
N PRO A 28 13.15 -4.16 -5.31
CA PRO A 28 12.12 -4.78 -6.13
C PRO A 28 12.24 -6.30 -6.29
N PRO A 29 13.43 -6.91 -6.47
CA PRO A 29 13.54 -8.36 -6.54
C PRO A 29 13.11 -9.09 -5.27
N ASP A 30 13.16 -8.44 -4.12
CA ASP A 30 12.75 -9.04 -2.84
C ASP A 30 11.23 -9.24 -2.75
N LEU A 31 10.46 -8.62 -3.63
CA LEU A 31 9.01 -8.76 -3.69
C LEU A 31 8.57 -9.97 -4.53
N GLU A 32 9.48 -10.57 -5.28
CA GLU A 32 9.20 -11.76 -6.08
C GLU A 32 9.20 -13.02 -5.19
N PRO A 33 8.36 -14.03 -5.46
CA PRO A 33 7.36 -14.13 -6.53
C PRO A 33 5.98 -13.54 -6.17
N ALA A 34 5.84 -12.81 -5.08
CA ALA A 34 4.55 -12.26 -4.68
C ALA A 34 4.01 -11.25 -5.70
N VAL A 35 4.93 -10.52 -6.34
CA VAL A 35 4.62 -9.60 -7.44
C VAL A 35 5.45 -9.98 -8.66
N ASP A 36 4.94 -9.72 -9.84
CA ASP A 36 5.71 -9.86 -11.08
C ASP A 36 6.84 -8.82 -11.13
N ALA A 37 7.91 -9.15 -11.84
CA ALA A 37 9.04 -8.24 -11.97
C ALA A 37 8.59 -6.83 -12.41
N PRO A 38 9.03 -5.77 -11.72
CA PRO A 38 8.62 -4.41 -12.04
C PRO A 38 9.08 -3.99 -13.43
N GLY A 39 8.14 -3.46 -14.23
CA GLY A 39 8.47 -2.74 -15.46
C GLY A 39 8.84 -1.30 -15.18
N ASP A 40 9.62 -0.68 -16.07
CA ASP A 40 9.94 0.72 -15.95
C ASP A 40 8.71 1.59 -16.22
N ALA A 41 8.54 2.62 -15.39
CA ALA A 41 7.50 3.63 -15.55
C ALA A 41 8.12 5.02 -15.46
N PRO A 42 7.45 6.05 -15.98
CA PRO A 42 7.95 7.43 -15.90
C PRO A 42 8.16 7.85 -14.44
N ALA A 43 9.22 8.61 -14.19
CA ALA A 43 9.49 9.20 -12.89
C ALA A 43 8.35 10.14 -12.45
N MET A 44 7.99 10.12 -11.17
CA MET A 44 7.07 11.11 -10.62
C MET A 44 7.76 12.45 -10.51
N ALA A 45 7.21 13.45 -11.22
CA ALA A 45 7.73 14.81 -11.17
C ALA A 45 7.68 15.36 -9.72
N GLY A 46 8.77 15.91 -9.26
CA GLY A 46 8.87 16.64 -7.98
C GLY A 46 9.19 15.79 -6.75
N LEU A 47 9.14 14.46 -6.82
CA LEU A 47 9.46 13.58 -5.69
C LEU A 47 10.75 12.78 -5.87
N GLY A 48 11.33 12.77 -7.07
CA GLY A 48 12.54 12.03 -7.37
C GLY A 48 12.38 10.50 -7.33
N LEU A 49 11.16 9.99 -7.18
CA LEU A 49 10.88 8.57 -7.11
C LEU A 49 10.59 8.00 -8.49
N ARG A 50 11.11 6.81 -8.76
CA ARG A 50 10.69 6.01 -9.91
C ARG A 50 9.46 5.20 -9.53
N LYS A 51 8.51 5.16 -10.44
CA LYS A 51 7.31 4.34 -10.32
C LYS A 51 7.41 3.17 -11.28
N ALA A 52 7.20 1.98 -10.79
CA ALA A 52 7.06 0.79 -11.61
C ALA A 52 5.64 0.24 -11.47
N LEU A 53 5.06 -0.17 -12.57
CA LEU A 53 3.78 -0.88 -12.56
C LEU A 53 4.09 -2.38 -12.51
N VAL A 54 3.56 -3.05 -11.51
CA VAL A 54 3.67 -4.49 -11.36
C VAL A 54 2.29 -5.10 -11.33
N ARG A 55 2.20 -6.33 -11.78
CA ARG A 55 0.99 -7.13 -11.66
C ARG A 55 1.18 -8.14 -10.55
N PHE A 56 0.25 -8.22 -9.64
CA PHE A 56 0.16 -9.40 -8.79
C PHE A 56 -0.26 -10.57 -9.66
N GLY A 57 0.46 -11.66 -9.53
CA GLY A 57 0.12 -12.88 -10.23
C GLY A 57 -1.34 -13.27 -10.01
N LYS A 58 -1.90 -14.01 -10.92
CA LYS A 58 -3.32 -14.39 -10.99
C LYS A 58 -3.89 -14.83 -9.64
N LEU A 59 -4.60 -13.96 -9.01
CA LEU A 59 -5.51 -14.29 -7.92
C LEU A 59 -6.89 -14.53 -8.55
N THR A 60 -7.35 -15.77 -8.50
CA THR A 60 -8.73 -16.12 -8.89
C THR A 60 -9.16 -15.60 -10.27
N GLY A 61 -8.27 -15.59 -11.25
CA GLY A 61 -8.57 -15.17 -12.61
C GLY A 61 -8.56 -13.66 -12.86
N THR A 62 -8.31 -12.84 -11.83
CA THR A 62 -8.14 -11.39 -11.96
C THR A 62 -6.68 -10.98 -11.81
N GLU A 63 -6.18 -10.21 -12.74
CA GLU A 63 -4.88 -9.54 -12.60
C GLU A 63 -5.05 -8.30 -11.73
N LEU A 64 -4.41 -8.29 -10.58
CA LEU A 64 -4.34 -7.10 -9.73
C LEU A 64 -3.17 -6.24 -10.17
N ALA A 65 -3.45 -4.99 -10.47
CA ALA A 65 -2.41 -4.01 -10.71
C ALA A 65 -1.89 -3.48 -9.38
N ALA A 66 -0.58 -3.45 -9.24
CA ALA A 66 0.10 -2.77 -8.14
C ALA A 66 1.07 -1.75 -8.68
N GLU A 67 1.23 -0.67 -7.94
CA GLU A 67 2.23 0.36 -8.23
C GLU A 67 3.34 0.25 -7.19
N VAL A 68 4.58 0.16 -7.65
CA VAL A 68 5.76 0.14 -6.79
C VAL A 68 6.55 1.41 -7.04
N TRP A 69 6.72 2.23 -6.01
CA TRP A 69 7.60 3.39 -6.05
C TRP A 69 8.96 3.03 -5.49
N VAL A 70 10.00 3.39 -6.21
CA VAL A 70 11.38 3.05 -5.89
C VAL A 70 12.19 4.33 -5.74
N SER A 71 12.99 4.41 -4.68
CA SER A 71 13.93 5.51 -4.50
C SER A 71 15.03 5.43 -5.56
N PRO A 72 15.27 6.51 -6.34
CA PRO A 72 16.31 6.48 -7.37
C PRO A 72 17.73 6.47 -6.79
N GLU A 73 17.91 6.91 -5.55
CA GLU A 73 19.22 6.98 -4.91
C GLU A 73 19.65 5.65 -4.31
N SER A 74 18.73 4.96 -3.63
CA SER A 74 19.03 3.73 -2.89
C SER A 74 18.50 2.47 -3.56
N ALA A 75 17.71 2.58 -4.62
CA ALA A 75 16.98 1.47 -5.27
C ALA A 75 16.01 0.73 -4.33
N GLU A 76 15.75 1.27 -3.15
CA GLU A 76 14.82 0.68 -2.19
C GLU A 76 13.38 0.92 -2.59
N VAL A 77 12.53 -0.06 -2.30
CA VAL A 77 11.09 0.10 -2.43
C VAL A 77 10.60 1.08 -1.38
N TRP A 78 10.03 2.19 -1.86
CA TRP A 78 9.46 3.23 -1.01
C TRP A 78 8.06 2.88 -0.56
N LEU A 79 7.23 2.40 -1.50
CA LEU A 79 5.81 2.20 -1.31
C LEU A 79 5.28 1.20 -2.33
N VAL A 80 4.38 0.35 -1.90
CA VAL A 80 3.59 -0.52 -2.78
C VAL A 80 2.12 -0.17 -2.61
N ALA A 81 1.44 0.19 -3.68
CA ALA A 81 0.01 0.47 -3.66
C ALA A 81 -0.75 -0.52 -4.54
N ILE A 82 -1.82 -1.07 -4.01
CA ILE A 82 -2.63 -2.10 -4.66
C ILE A 82 -4.06 -1.59 -4.79
N ALA A 83 -4.55 -1.48 -6.03
CA ALA A 83 -5.92 -1.08 -6.29
C ALA A 83 -6.87 -2.30 -6.20
N ASP A 84 -8.07 -2.05 -5.67
CA ASP A 84 -9.15 -3.04 -5.57
C ASP A 84 -8.70 -4.42 -5.03
N PRO A 85 -8.03 -4.47 -3.87
CA PRO A 85 -7.50 -5.72 -3.35
C PRO A 85 -8.63 -6.63 -2.85
N PRO A 86 -8.88 -7.78 -3.49
CA PRO A 86 -9.95 -8.68 -3.03
C PRO A 86 -9.66 -9.31 -1.67
N PHE A 87 -8.40 -9.37 -1.31
CA PHE A 87 -7.95 -9.96 -0.04
C PHE A 87 -8.18 -9.06 1.18
N ALA A 88 -8.37 -7.77 1.00
CA ALA A 88 -8.64 -6.87 2.12
C ALA A 88 -10.08 -7.00 2.64
N GLY A 89 -11.00 -7.46 1.79
CA GLY A 89 -12.39 -7.67 2.15
C GLY A 89 -13.15 -6.37 2.41
N ALA A 90 -14.17 -6.47 3.25
CA ALA A 90 -14.94 -5.32 3.68
C ALA A 90 -14.21 -4.54 4.79
N PRO A 91 -14.53 -3.25 5.01
CA PRO A 91 -13.95 -2.46 6.09
C PRO A 91 -14.05 -3.12 7.47
N GLU A 92 -15.15 -3.77 7.78
CA GLU A 92 -15.34 -4.51 9.05
C GLU A 92 -14.31 -5.62 9.22
N HIS A 93 -13.93 -6.30 8.16
CA HIS A 93 -12.92 -7.35 8.18
C HIS A 93 -11.55 -6.78 8.59
N VAL A 94 -11.21 -5.60 8.08
CA VAL A 94 -9.98 -4.90 8.46
C VAL A 94 -9.99 -4.56 9.95
N LEU A 95 -11.10 -4.01 10.44
CA LEU A 95 -11.24 -3.68 11.88
C LEU A 95 -11.17 -4.92 12.78
N GLN A 96 -11.75 -6.03 12.35
CA GLN A 96 -11.68 -7.29 13.10
C GLN A 96 -10.26 -7.81 13.21
N GLN A 97 -9.46 -7.70 12.16
CA GLN A 97 -8.09 -8.20 12.16
C GLN A 97 -7.09 -7.24 12.82
N LEU A 98 -7.24 -5.94 12.58
CA LEU A 98 -6.22 -4.95 12.95
C LEU A 98 -6.64 -4.00 14.08
N GLY A 99 -7.93 -3.95 14.39
CA GLY A 99 -8.47 -2.98 15.33
C GLY A 99 -8.60 -1.59 14.72
N GLN A 100 -8.73 -0.57 15.56
CA GLN A 100 -8.87 0.81 15.10
C GLN A 100 -7.55 1.33 14.55
N PRO A 101 -7.57 2.08 13.44
CA PRO A 101 -6.37 2.71 12.91
C PRO A 101 -5.88 3.84 13.82
N ALA A 102 -4.59 4.11 13.79
CA ALA A 102 -4.01 5.25 14.50
C ALA A 102 -4.42 6.58 13.89
N LEU A 103 -4.65 6.62 12.58
CA LEU A 103 -5.14 7.79 11.86
C LEU A 103 -6.34 7.41 11.00
N ARG A 104 -7.34 8.28 11.01
CA ARG A 104 -8.41 8.29 10.00
C ARG A 104 -8.38 9.64 9.31
N LEU A 105 -8.07 9.62 8.02
CA LEU A 105 -7.92 10.83 7.23
C LEU A 105 -8.98 10.85 6.14
N ASP A 106 -9.41 12.06 5.77
CA ASP A 106 -10.34 12.21 4.65
C ASP A 106 -9.65 11.79 3.35
N ASN A 107 -10.37 11.03 2.56
CA ASN A 107 -9.87 10.60 1.26
C ASN A 107 -10.01 11.75 0.26
N ALA A 108 -8.93 12.07 -0.45
CA ALA A 108 -8.93 13.13 -1.44
C ALA A 108 -7.85 12.91 -2.49
N LEU A 109 -8.14 13.27 -3.72
CA LEU A 109 -7.15 13.36 -4.78
C LEU A 109 -6.86 14.85 -5.05
N GLY A 110 -5.75 15.34 -4.53
CA GLY A 110 -5.44 16.77 -4.59
C GLY A 110 -6.49 17.60 -3.84
N THR A 111 -7.30 18.40 -4.57
CA THR A 111 -8.39 19.20 -4.01
C THR A 111 -9.77 18.55 -4.14
N VAL A 112 -9.83 17.39 -4.81
CA VAL A 112 -11.08 16.68 -5.08
C VAL A 112 -11.36 15.69 -3.94
N PRO A 113 -12.45 15.87 -3.17
CA PRO A 113 -12.83 14.88 -2.17
C PRO A 113 -13.28 13.58 -2.85
N LEU A 114 -12.82 12.46 -2.30
CA LEU A 114 -13.22 11.13 -2.75
C LEU A 114 -14.04 10.44 -1.66
N PRO A 115 -14.87 9.45 -2.01
CA PRO A 115 -15.61 8.69 -1.02
C PRO A 115 -14.69 7.94 -0.06
N GLY A 116 -15.14 7.79 1.18
CA GLY A 116 -14.46 6.99 2.18
C GLY A 116 -13.37 7.71 2.94
N SER A 117 -12.59 6.93 3.62
CA SER A 117 -11.53 7.37 4.52
C SER A 117 -10.25 6.58 4.30
N GLU A 118 -9.14 7.19 4.65
CA GLU A 118 -7.83 6.57 4.68
C GLU A 118 -7.52 6.16 6.11
N TRP A 119 -7.44 4.84 6.35
CA TRP A 119 -7.16 4.26 7.66
C TRP A 119 -5.70 3.86 7.73
N VAL A 120 -4.96 4.50 8.60
CA VAL A 120 -3.50 4.32 8.65
C VAL A 120 -3.10 3.56 9.90
N TYR A 121 -2.30 2.52 9.70
CA TYR A 121 -1.64 1.73 10.72
C TYR A 121 -0.13 1.91 10.57
N PRO A 122 0.43 3.05 11.05
CA PRO A 122 1.82 3.41 10.75
C PRO A 122 2.84 2.44 11.31
N ASP A 123 2.56 1.88 12.49
CA ASP A 123 3.41 0.88 13.15
C ASP A 123 3.44 -0.46 12.41
N ARG A 124 2.46 -0.70 11.56
CA ARG A 124 2.41 -1.87 10.67
C ARG A 124 2.83 -1.59 9.24
N GLY A 125 3.10 -0.33 8.90
CA GLY A 125 3.41 0.03 7.52
C GLY A 125 2.28 -0.27 6.56
N LEU A 126 1.04 0.03 6.95
CA LEU A 126 -0.16 -0.28 6.19
C LEU A 126 -1.13 0.91 6.21
N ALA A 127 -1.67 1.25 5.06
CA ALA A 127 -2.82 2.15 4.94
C ALA A 127 -3.91 1.48 4.11
N VAL A 128 -5.16 1.65 4.52
CA VAL A 128 -6.33 1.06 3.89
C VAL A 128 -7.28 2.18 3.49
N PHE A 129 -7.65 2.22 2.23
CA PHE A 129 -8.62 3.17 1.72
C PHE A 129 -9.98 2.50 1.70
N ALA A 130 -10.82 2.87 2.66
CA ALA A 130 -12.10 2.22 2.92
C ALA A 130 -13.26 3.13 2.57
N ASP A 131 -14.21 2.61 1.82
CA ASP A 131 -15.51 3.23 1.60
C ASP A 131 -16.56 2.47 2.43
N GLU A 132 -16.95 3.07 3.54
CA GLU A 132 -17.86 2.44 4.49
C GLU A 132 -19.30 2.40 3.94
N GLU A 133 -19.69 3.36 3.08
CA GLU A 133 -21.01 3.37 2.45
C GLU A 133 -21.16 2.26 1.43
N ASP A 134 -20.12 2.06 0.60
CA ASP A 134 -20.08 0.99 -0.40
C ASP A 134 -19.67 -0.35 0.19
N GLY A 135 -19.19 -0.37 1.44
CA GLY A 135 -18.76 -1.59 2.10
C GLY A 135 -17.54 -2.24 1.47
N ARG A 136 -16.63 -1.45 0.91
CA ARG A 136 -15.45 -1.99 0.22
C ARG A 136 -14.17 -1.27 0.58
N VAL A 137 -13.06 -2.01 0.48
CA VAL A 137 -11.71 -1.47 0.48
C VAL A 137 -11.27 -1.38 -0.98
N TRP A 138 -10.94 -0.18 -1.45
CA TRP A 138 -10.63 0.03 -2.86
C TRP A 138 -9.13 0.22 -3.13
N ARG A 139 -8.32 0.40 -2.10
CA ARG A 139 -6.87 0.53 -2.21
C ARG A 139 -6.19 0.14 -0.91
N VAL A 140 -5.00 -0.42 -1.01
CA VAL A 140 -4.11 -0.67 0.13
C VAL A 140 -2.73 -0.13 -0.22
N ALA A 141 -2.05 0.46 0.76
CA ALA A 141 -0.67 0.90 0.61
C ALA A 141 0.22 0.21 1.65
N LEU A 142 1.36 -0.27 1.21
CA LEU A 142 2.35 -0.97 2.03
C LEU A 142 3.64 -0.16 2.05
N PHE A 143 4.19 0.06 3.24
CA PHE A 143 5.39 0.88 3.44
C PHE A 143 6.16 0.42 4.67
N THR A 144 7.34 0.99 4.88
CA THR A 144 8.13 0.72 6.07
C THR A 144 7.47 1.37 7.30
N PRO A 145 7.32 0.67 8.43
CA PRO A 145 6.74 1.26 9.64
C PRO A 145 7.35 2.59 10.02
N CYS A 146 6.53 3.51 10.44
CA CYS A 146 6.93 4.87 10.73
C CYS A 146 6.00 5.50 11.77
N ARG A 147 6.32 6.73 12.18
CA ARG A 147 5.41 7.52 13.01
C ARG A 147 4.28 8.11 12.17
N PRO A 148 3.13 8.45 12.79
CA PRO A 148 2.01 9.02 12.05
C PRO A 148 2.37 10.26 11.22
N GLU A 149 3.19 11.14 11.75
CA GLU A 149 3.63 12.36 11.09
C GLU A 149 4.48 12.05 9.84
N GLU A 150 5.34 11.03 9.94
CA GLU A 150 6.18 10.60 8.82
C GLU A 150 5.34 10.01 7.69
N TYR A 151 4.24 9.32 8.02
CA TYR A 151 3.33 8.81 7.00
C TYR A 151 2.78 9.95 6.14
N GLU A 152 2.29 11.00 6.76
CA GLU A 152 1.72 12.13 6.03
C GLU A 152 2.78 12.85 5.17
N GLU A 153 3.98 12.99 5.67
CA GLU A 153 5.07 13.68 4.96
C GLU A 153 5.68 12.85 3.83
N ARG A 154 5.81 11.54 4.02
CA ARG A 154 6.60 10.68 3.13
C ARG A 154 5.75 9.89 2.15
N TYR A 155 4.63 9.34 2.59
CA TYR A 155 3.86 8.36 1.81
C TYR A 155 2.56 8.93 1.27
N ARG A 156 1.85 9.69 2.05
CA ARG A 156 0.56 10.25 1.65
C ARG A 156 0.66 11.13 0.40
N VAL A 157 1.73 11.90 0.29
CA VAL A 157 1.99 12.75 -0.88
C VAL A 157 2.21 11.93 -2.15
N VAL A 158 2.86 10.77 -2.04
CA VAL A 158 3.09 9.86 -3.16
C VAL A 158 1.77 9.26 -3.67
N LEU A 159 0.85 8.99 -2.75
CA LEU A 159 -0.47 8.44 -3.07
C LEU A 159 -1.42 9.48 -3.69
N GLY A 160 -0.98 10.73 -3.86
CA GLY A 160 -1.80 11.79 -4.38
C GLY A 160 -2.74 12.41 -3.35
N GLN A 161 -2.61 12.04 -2.10
CA GLN A 161 -3.44 12.56 -1.02
C GLN A 161 -2.97 13.95 -0.60
N ARG A 162 -3.92 14.79 -0.25
CA ARG A 162 -3.63 16.16 0.14
C ARG A 162 -3.03 16.22 1.55
N ARG A 163 -1.95 16.99 1.70
CA ARG A 163 -1.49 17.41 3.02
C ARG A 163 -2.56 18.28 3.70
N ARG A 164 -2.84 17.98 4.93
CA ARG A 164 -3.63 18.88 5.77
C ARG A 164 -2.74 19.95 6.36
#